data_b9669f4be291dc67d86747593b0c4fce
#
_entry.id   b9669f4be291dc67d86747593b0c4fce
#
_cell.length_a   1.000
_cell.length_b   1.000
_cell.length_c   1.000
_cell.angle_alpha   90.00
_cell.angle_beta   90.00
_cell.angle_gamma   90.00
#
_symmetry.space_group_name_H-M   'P 1'
#
loop_
_entity.id
_entity.type
_entity.pdbx_description
1 polymer ?
#
loop_
_entity_poly.entity_id
_entity_poly.type
_entity_poly.pdbx_seq_one_letter_code
_entity_poly.pdbx_strand_id
1 'polypeptide(L)'
;AASDVYKRQRIREEIAGGKSVLAAVNEGYKKALSAILDGQVTTFIAALVLMVLGSGTVKGFAYTLMISIILSLFTALFIAKYLTRAFYGVGVRAEKFYGKAKKRKVIRFVQNRVKYFVISGVVILAGIGGMIYFGATSGNALNYSLEFVGGTSTTADFGKDYTAAEVEKDIVPSVSKLLGNSAVQVTTVQGSHDVTLKTRTLSLDERQDLAALLEKDFNVDASTIETQSISSTISGEMRTNAVKAVIISCIFM
;
A
#
# COMPACT_ATOMS: atom_id res chain seq x y z
N ALA A 1 -13.66 -5.00 -3.40
CA ALA A 1 -14.16 -4.05 -4.39
C ALA A 1 -14.26 -4.64 -5.80
N ALA A 2 -13.17 -5.14 -6.44
CA ALA A 2 -13.25 -5.72 -7.80
C ALA A 2 -14.16 -6.96 -7.87
N SER A 3 -14.06 -7.86 -6.89
CA SER A 3 -14.89 -9.06 -6.81
C SER A 3 -16.40 -8.75 -6.69
N ASP A 4 -16.76 -7.64 -6.05
CA ASP A 4 -18.16 -7.23 -5.92
C ASP A 4 -18.74 -6.68 -7.22
N VAL A 5 -17.94 -5.94 -7.98
CA VAL A 5 -18.33 -5.46 -9.32
C VAL A 5 -18.54 -6.65 -10.23
N TYR A 6 -17.66 -7.64 -10.19
CA TYR A 6 -17.75 -8.84 -11.01
C TYR A 6 -19.00 -9.68 -10.68
N LYS A 7 -19.27 -9.95 -9.38
CA LYS A 7 -20.50 -10.63 -8.93
C LYS A 7 -21.77 -9.92 -9.42
N ARG A 8 -21.85 -8.60 -9.20
CA ARG A 8 -23.01 -7.82 -9.65
C ARG A 8 -23.19 -7.86 -11.15
N GLN A 9 -22.10 -7.82 -11.91
CA GLN A 9 -22.18 -7.90 -13.36
C GLN A 9 -22.72 -9.25 -13.81
N ARG A 10 -22.26 -10.36 -13.23
CA ARG A 10 -22.77 -11.71 -13.55
C ARG A 10 -24.24 -11.88 -13.20
N ILE A 11 -24.67 -11.39 -12.03
CA ILE A 11 -26.10 -11.41 -11.67
C ILE A 11 -26.95 -10.64 -12.69
N ARG A 12 -26.50 -9.46 -13.12
CA ARG A 12 -27.20 -8.65 -14.13
C ARG A 12 -27.29 -9.34 -15.49
N GLU A 13 -26.25 -10.01 -15.91
CA GLU A 13 -26.22 -10.79 -17.16
C GLU A 13 -27.24 -11.94 -17.11
N GLU A 14 -27.32 -12.65 -15.97
CA GLU A 14 -28.29 -13.74 -15.79
C GLU A 14 -29.76 -13.24 -15.76
N ILE A 15 -30.00 -12.07 -15.12
CA ILE A 15 -31.34 -11.41 -15.15
C ILE A 15 -31.69 -10.99 -16.58
N ALA A 16 -30.75 -10.40 -17.32
CA ALA A 16 -30.93 -10.00 -18.69
C ALA A 16 -31.19 -11.20 -19.63
N GLY A 17 -30.69 -12.38 -19.26
CA GLY A 17 -30.96 -13.66 -19.92
C GLY A 17 -32.34 -14.27 -19.60
N GLY A 18 -33.19 -13.56 -18.84
CA GLY A 18 -34.57 -14.01 -18.53
C GLY A 18 -34.71 -14.92 -17.31
N LYS A 19 -33.67 -15.07 -16.49
CA LYS A 19 -33.76 -15.84 -15.25
C LYS A 19 -34.45 -15.05 -14.14
N SER A 20 -35.18 -15.74 -13.27
CA SER A 20 -35.69 -15.13 -12.05
C SER A 20 -34.56 -14.58 -11.17
N VAL A 21 -34.81 -13.53 -10.39
CA VAL A 21 -33.81 -12.88 -9.54
C VAL A 21 -33.08 -13.88 -8.63
N LEU A 22 -33.79 -14.82 -8.02
CA LEU A 22 -33.19 -15.82 -7.15
C LEU A 22 -32.26 -16.79 -7.90
N ALA A 23 -32.68 -17.24 -9.09
CA ALA A 23 -31.87 -18.09 -9.95
C ALA A 23 -30.64 -17.33 -10.47
N ALA A 24 -30.82 -16.06 -10.87
CA ALA A 24 -29.74 -15.19 -11.33
C ALA A 24 -28.69 -14.91 -10.23
N VAL A 25 -29.13 -14.71 -8.99
CA VAL A 25 -28.22 -14.59 -7.84
C VAL A 25 -27.39 -15.85 -7.68
N ASN A 26 -28.02 -17.04 -7.65
CA ASN A 26 -27.30 -18.30 -7.46
C ASN A 26 -26.30 -18.57 -8.58
N GLU A 27 -26.70 -18.43 -9.83
CA GLU A 27 -25.83 -18.62 -10.98
C GLU A 27 -24.74 -17.55 -11.10
N GLY A 28 -25.08 -16.30 -10.79
CA GLY A 28 -24.12 -15.21 -10.78
C GLY A 28 -22.99 -15.41 -9.77
N TYR A 29 -23.31 -15.88 -8.57
CA TYR A 29 -22.28 -16.25 -7.57
C TYR A 29 -21.46 -17.44 -8.02
N LYS A 30 -22.09 -18.49 -8.60
CA LYS A 30 -21.39 -19.66 -9.10
C LYS A 30 -20.40 -19.31 -10.23
N LYS A 31 -20.83 -18.47 -11.19
CA LYS A 31 -19.97 -18.02 -12.29
C LYS A 31 -18.86 -17.06 -11.85
N ALA A 32 -19.11 -16.28 -10.79
CA ALA A 32 -18.12 -15.37 -10.23
C ALA A 32 -17.08 -16.08 -9.35
N LEU A 33 -17.38 -17.29 -8.87
CA LEU A 33 -16.55 -18.02 -7.91
C LEU A 33 -15.14 -18.24 -8.42
N SER A 34 -14.98 -18.74 -9.65
CA SER A 34 -13.68 -19.01 -10.26
C SER A 34 -12.79 -17.76 -10.29
N ALA A 35 -13.32 -16.64 -10.81
CA ALA A 35 -12.54 -15.41 -10.90
C ALA A 35 -12.21 -14.79 -9.53
N ILE A 36 -13.09 -14.99 -8.51
CA ILE A 36 -12.83 -14.54 -7.14
C ILE A 36 -11.73 -15.39 -6.51
N LEU A 37 -11.81 -16.71 -6.65
CA LEU A 37 -10.80 -17.63 -6.12
C LEU A 37 -9.45 -17.39 -6.78
N ASP A 38 -9.40 -17.26 -8.10
CA ASP A 38 -8.18 -17.01 -8.86
C ASP A 38 -7.45 -15.76 -8.36
N GLY A 39 -8.15 -14.63 -8.28
CA GLY A 39 -7.56 -13.39 -7.75
C GLY A 39 -7.13 -13.47 -6.28
N GLN A 40 -7.83 -14.22 -5.45
CA GLN A 40 -7.47 -14.39 -4.03
C GLN A 40 -6.30 -15.37 -3.85
N VAL A 41 -6.26 -16.45 -4.62
CA VAL A 41 -5.15 -17.42 -4.59
C VAL A 41 -3.85 -16.73 -5.04
N THR A 42 -3.89 -15.95 -6.10
CA THR A 42 -2.74 -15.17 -6.58
C THR A 42 -2.19 -14.24 -5.50
N THR A 43 -3.06 -13.48 -4.83
CA THR A 43 -2.66 -12.60 -3.74
C THR A 43 -2.17 -13.37 -2.51
N PHE A 44 -2.77 -14.54 -2.22
CA PHE A 44 -2.36 -15.41 -1.13
C PHE A 44 -0.96 -15.98 -1.34
N ILE A 45 -0.62 -16.38 -2.57
CA ILE A 45 0.74 -16.82 -2.93
C ILE A 45 1.75 -15.71 -2.66
N ALA A 46 1.46 -14.47 -3.09
CA ALA A 46 2.33 -13.34 -2.83
C ALA A 46 2.51 -13.08 -1.32
N ALA A 47 1.42 -13.13 -0.54
CA ALA A 47 1.47 -12.97 0.92
C ALA A 47 2.28 -14.09 1.59
N LEU A 48 2.14 -15.33 1.14
CA LEU A 48 2.89 -16.47 1.65
C LEU A 48 4.39 -16.33 1.39
N VAL A 49 4.76 -15.92 0.17
CA VAL A 49 6.16 -15.66 -0.17
C VAL A 49 6.73 -14.53 0.68
N LEU A 50 5.98 -13.44 0.87
CA LEU A 50 6.39 -12.34 1.76
C LEU A 50 6.50 -12.78 3.23
N MET A 51 5.66 -13.70 3.68
CA MET A 51 5.73 -14.25 5.04
C MET A 51 7.01 -15.07 5.25
N VAL A 52 7.40 -15.86 4.26
CA VAL A 52 8.58 -16.74 4.35
C VAL A 52 9.89 -15.96 4.19
N LEU A 53 9.95 -15.06 3.21
CA LEU A 53 11.17 -14.32 2.86
C LEU A 53 11.26 -12.95 3.52
N GLY A 54 10.14 -12.42 4.01
CA GLY A 54 10.10 -11.11 4.66
C GLY A 54 10.71 -11.14 6.06
N SER A 55 11.15 -9.99 6.53
CA SER A 55 11.63 -9.75 7.89
C SER A 55 10.96 -8.51 8.48
N GLY A 56 10.97 -8.39 9.80
CA GLY A 56 10.44 -7.22 10.50
C GLY A 56 8.98 -6.90 10.13
N THR A 57 8.73 -5.65 9.78
CA THR A 57 7.40 -5.11 9.43
C THR A 57 6.81 -5.75 8.17
N VAL A 58 7.64 -6.13 7.18
CA VAL A 58 7.19 -6.82 5.96
C VAL A 58 6.52 -8.16 6.29
N LYS A 59 7.10 -8.91 7.24
CA LYS A 59 6.53 -10.16 7.71
C LYS A 59 5.22 -9.96 8.47
N GLY A 60 5.15 -8.93 9.31
CA GLY A 60 3.91 -8.53 9.99
C GLY A 60 2.80 -8.15 9.02
N PHE A 61 3.13 -7.37 7.98
CA PHE A 61 2.20 -7.06 6.89
C PHE A 61 1.71 -8.32 6.17
N ALA A 62 2.60 -9.28 5.88
CA ALA A 62 2.21 -10.52 5.21
C ALA A 62 1.19 -11.34 6.03
N TYR A 63 1.34 -11.44 7.36
CA TYR A 63 0.36 -12.09 8.24
C TYR A 63 -1.01 -11.41 8.19
N THR A 64 -1.04 -10.08 8.31
CA THR A 64 -2.31 -9.33 8.26
C THR A 64 -2.98 -9.45 6.89
N LEU A 65 -2.20 -9.46 5.82
CA LEU A 65 -2.69 -9.66 4.45
C LEU A 65 -3.30 -11.06 4.28
N MET A 66 -2.65 -12.12 4.75
CA MET A 66 -3.17 -13.49 4.69
C MET A 66 -4.51 -13.63 5.43
N ILE A 67 -4.59 -13.11 6.65
CA ILE A 67 -5.84 -13.12 7.44
C ILE A 67 -6.93 -12.35 6.69
N SER A 68 -6.61 -11.18 6.14
CA SER A 68 -7.54 -10.35 5.38
C SER A 68 -8.08 -11.07 4.13
N ILE A 69 -7.23 -11.82 3.41
CA ILE A 69 -7.63 -12.61 2.25
C ILE A 69 -8.61 -13.72 2.65
N ILE A 70 -8.32 -14.46 3.72
CA ILE A 70 -9.19 -15.54 4.22
C ILE A 70 -10.56 -14.97 4.63
N LEU A 71 -10.57 -13.88 5.40
CA LEU A 71 -11.80 -13.22 5.84
C LEU A 71 -12.59 -12.63 4.65
N SER A 72 -11.89 -12.02 3.69
CA SER A 72 -12.52 -11.48 2.48
C SER A 72 -13.15 -12.57 1.63
N LEU A 73 -12.47 -13.72 1.49
CA LEU A 73 -12.99 -14.87 0.75
C LEU A 73 -14.24 -15.41 1.42
N PHE A 74 -14.18 -15.64 2.73
CA PHE A 74 -15.32 -16.10 3.52
C PHE A 74 -16.52 -15.15 3.38
N THR A 75 -16.29 -13.85 3.56
CA THR A 75 -17.34 -12.83 3.45
C THR A 75 -17.91 -12.76 2.04
N ALA A 76 -17.06 -12.81 1.02
CA ALA A 76 -17.49 -12.71 -0.37
C ALA A 76 -18.30 -13.92 -0.84
N LEU A 77 -17.96 -15.12 -0.39
CA LEU A 77 -18.61 -16.36 -0.84
C LEU A 77 -19.83 -16.73 0.00
N PHE A 78 -19.75 -16.58 1.30
CA PHE A 78 -20.80 -17.03 2.21
C PHE A 78 -21.71 -15.87 2.64
N ILE A 79 -21.16 -14.89 3.38
CA ILE A 79 -21.98 -13.82 3.98
C ILE A 79 -22.72 -13.02 2.90
N ALA A 80 -22.03 -12.56 1.87
CA ALA A 80 -22.64 -11.76 0.81
C ALA A 80 -23.73 -12.53 0.05
N LYS A 81 -23.55 -13.83 -0.19
CA LYS A 81 -24.54 -14.68 -0.85
C LYS A 81 -25.79 -14.87 0.00
N TYR A 82 -25.59 -15.23 1.29
CA TYR A 82 -26.73 -15.44 2.20
C TYR A 82 -27.47 -14.14 2.48
N LEU A 83 -26.77 -13.02 2.63
CA LEU A 83 -27.38 -11.71 2.82
C LEU A 83 -28.23 -11.31 1.60
N THR A 84 -27.70 -11.52 0.37
CA THR A 84 -28.45 -11.24 -0.86
C THR A 84 -29.74 -12.09 -0.96
N ARG A 85 -29.68 -13.36 -0.53
CA ARG A 85 -30.86 -14.24 -0.47
C ARG A 85 -31.85 -13.81 0.62
N ALA A 86 -31.36 -13.38 1.78
CA ALA A 86 -32.19 -12.88 2.86
C ALA A 86 -32.96 -11.63 2.43
N PHE A 87 -32.33 -10.68 1.73
CA PHE A 87 -33.02 -9.53 1.16
C PHE A 87 -34.13 -9.92 0.18
N TYR A 88 -33.89 -10.94 -0.65
CA TYR A 88 -34.93 -11.47 -1.52
C TYR A 88 -36.10 -12.07 -0.71
N GLY A 89 -35.82 -12.78 0.39
CA GLY A 89 -36.82 -13.35 1.31
C GLY A 89 -37.68 -12.29 2.01
N VAL A 90 -37.09 -11.18 2.42
CA VAL A 90 -37.76 -10.03 3.06
C VAL A 90 -38.65 -9.23 2.08
N GLY A 91 -38.61 -9.54 0.78
CA GLY A 91 -39.49 -8.91 -0.21
C GLY A 91 -38.79 -8.01 -1.22
N VAL A 92 -37.46 -7.88 -1.17
CA VAL A 92 -36.69 -7.13 -2.20
C VAL A 92 -36.56 -8.01 -3.45
N ARG A 93 -37.66 -8.17 -4.21
CA ARG A 93 -37.74 -9.09 -5.36
C ARG A 93 -37.64 -8.38 -6.72
N ALA A 94 -37.78 -7.05 -6.75
CA ALA A 94 -37.80 -6.31 -7.99
C ALA A 94 -36.40 -6.25 -8.64
N GLU A 95 -36.29 -6.59 -9.91
CA GLU A 95 -35.06 -6.59 -10.71
C GLU A 95 -34.26 -5.28 -10.62
N LYS A 96 -34.98 -4.14 -10.44
CA LYS A 96 -34.34 -2.82 -10.31
C LYS A 96 -33.32 -2.71 -9.18
N PHE A 97 -33.47 -3.49 -8.10
CA PHE A 97 -32.56 -3.49 -6.95
C PHE A 97 -31.29 -4.29 -7.23
N TYR A 98 -31.35 -5.28 -8.11
CA TYR A 98 -30.21 -6.10 -8.52
C TYR A 98 -29.48 -5.52 -9.73
N GLY A 99 -30.03 -4.46 -10.30
CA GLY A 99 -29.48 -3.63 -11.37
C GLY A 99 -29.88 -4.09 -12.77
N LYS A 100 -30.17 -3.12 -13.63
CA LYS A 100 -30.45 -3.36 -15.05
C LYS A 100 -29.15 -3.50 -15.83
N ALA A 101 -29.11 -4.44 -16.78
CA ALA A 101 -28.02 -4.51 -17.75
C ALA A 101 -28.04 -3.25 -18.62
N LYS A 102 -27.04 -2.39 -18.47
CA LYS A 102 -26.85 -1.26 -19.41
C LYS A 102 -26.18 -1.79 -20.67
N LYS A 103 -26.78 -1.57 -21.83
CA LYS A 103 -26.07 -1.74 -23.11
C LYS A 103 -24.90 -0.76 -23.14
N ARG A 104 -23.70 -1.25 -22.88
CA ARG A 104 -22.47 -0.44 -22.97
C ARG A 104 -21.98 -0.44 -24.41
N LYS A 105 -21.45 0.70 -24.83
CA LYS A 105 -20.78 0.81 -26.12
C LYS A 105 -19.59 -0.17 -26.13
N VAL A 106 -19.54 -1.04 -27.12
CA VAL A 106 -18.46 -2.03 -27.22
C VAL A 106 -17.16 -1.29 -27.54
N ILE A 107 -16.22 -1.34 -26.62
CA ILE A 107 -14.88 -0.79 -26.83
C ILE A 107 -14.06 -1.86 -27.54
N ARG A 108 -13.58 -1.56 -28.74
CA ARG A 108 -12.83 -2.47 -29.58
C ARG A 108 -11.36 -2.54 -29.14
N PHE A 109 -11.08 -3.15 -27.97
CA PHE A 109 -9.73 -3.24 -27.41
C PHE A 109 -8.77 -3.97 -28.33
N VAL A 110 -9.15 -5.15 -28.81
CA VAL A 110 -8.28 -6.00 -29.65
C VAL A 110 -7.92 -5.31 -30.98
N GLN A 111 -8.86 -4.59 -31.57
CA GLN A 111 -8.63 -3.86 -32.82
C GLN A 111 -7.70 -2.66 -32.63
N ASN A 112 -7.73 -2.02 -31.46
CA ASN A 112 -6.90 -0.88 -31.11
C ASN A 112 -5.69 -1.26 -30.25
N ARG A 113 -5.30 -2.53 -30.21
CA ARG A 113 -4.21 -3.04 -29.36
C ARG A 113 -2.93 -2.22 -29.47
N VAL A 114 -2.52 -1.85 -30.67
CA VAL A 114 -1.29 -1.07 -30.90
C VAL A 114 -1.33 0.27 -30.16
N LYS A 115 -2.46 0.98 -30.15
CA LYS A 115 -2.60 2.24 -29.42
C LYS A 115 -2.42 2.05 -27.92
N TYR A 116 -2.98 0.98 -27.36
CA TYR A 116 -2.85 0.68 -25.93
C TYR A 116 -1.42 0.26 -25.57
N PHE A 117 -0.76 -0.53 -26.41
CA PHE A 117 0.66 -0.87 -26.22
C PHE A 117 1.56 0.37 -26.28
N VAL A 118 1.31 1.28 -27.23
CA VAL A 118 2.07 2.53 -27.33
C VAL A 118 1.86 3.38 -26.09
N ILE A 119 0.60 3.58 -25.64
CA ILE A 119 0.31 4.34 -24.43
C ILE A 119 1.00 3.71 -23.21
N SER A 120 0.88 2.40 -23.03
CA SER A 120 1.55 1.68 -21.95
C SER A 120 3.07 1.82 -22.01
N GLY A 121 3.65 1.69 -23.20
CA GLY A 121 5.09 1.87 -23.42
C GLY A 121 5.56 3.28 -23.06
N VAL A 122 4.83 4.31 -23.47
CA VAL A 122 5.14 5.71 -23.12
C VAL A 122 5.10 5.92 -21.60
N VAL A 123 4.09 5.39 -20.91
CA VAL A 123 3.98 5.51 -19.44
C VAL A 123 5.14 4.80 -18.74
N ILE A 124 5.51 3.60 -19.20
CA ILE A 124 6.66 2.85 -18.65
C ILE A 124 7.97 3.60 -18.89
N LEU A 125 8.19 4.09 -20.10
CA LEU A 125 9.40 4.86 -20.43
C LEU A 125 9.47 6.17 -19.64
N ALA A 126 8.35 6.87 -19.44
CA ALA A 126 8.28 8.05 -18.58
C ALA A 126 8.62 7.73 -17.12
N GLY A 127 8.14 6.58 -16.61
CA GLY A 127 8.49 6.10 -15.26
C GLY A 127 9.98 5.79 -15.11
N ILE A 128 10.55 5.06 -16.07
CA ILE A 128 11.99 4.75 -16.07
C ILE A 128 12.82 6.04 -16.22
N GLY A 129 12.44 6.94 -17.13
CA GLY A 129 13.10 8.24 -17.31
C GLY A 129 13.06 9.09 -16.04
N GLY A 130 11.93 9.11 -15.33
CA GLY A 130 11.81 9.75 -14.02
C GLY A 130 12.74 9.14 -12.97
N MET A 131 12.83 7.83 -12.90
CA MET A 131 13.74 7.14 -11.97
C MET A 131 15.22 7.48 -12.27
N ILE A 132 15.61 7.52 -13.53
CA ILE A 132 16.97 7.89 -13.94
C ILE A 132 17.25 9.36 -13.59
N TYR A 133 16.31 10.24 -13.90
CA TYR A 133 16.43 11.67 -13.61
C TYR A 133 16.60 11.95 -12.11
N PHE A 134 15.72 11.38 -11.27
CA PHE A 134 15.83 11.53 -9.81
C PHE A 134 17.08 10.85 -9.24
N GLY A 135 17.47 9.70 -9.78
CA GLY A 135 18.71 9.04 -9.40
C GLY A 135 19.96 9.87 -9.67
N ALA A 136 19.96 10.60 -10.79
CA ALA A 136 21.09 11.47 -11.18
C ALA A 136 21.10 12.79 -10.41
N THR A 137 19.93 13.37 -10.08
CA THR A 137 19.83 14.69 -9.44
C THR A 137 19.83 14.61 -7.92
N SER A 138 19.16 13.62 -7.34
CA SER A 138 18.96 13.49 -5.88
C SER A 138 19.75 12.33 -5.25
N GLY A 139 20.54 11.60 -6.05
CA GLY A 139 21.32 10.45 -5.60
C GLY A 139 20.50 9.17 -5.32
N ASN A 140 19.17 9.27 -5.24
CA ASN A 140 18.27 8.16 -5.03
C ASN A 140 17.13 8.17 -6.05
N ALA A 141 17.01 7.08 -6.82
CA ALA A 141 15.93 6.92 -7.81
C ALA A 141 14.55 6.81 -7.17
N LEU A 142 14.46 6.31 -5.94
CA LEU A 142 13.25 6.13 -5.16
C LEU A 142 13.50 6.58 -3.72
N ASN A 143 12.48 7.15 -3.09
CA ASN A 143 12.52 7.50 -1.67
C ASN A 143 12.17 6.25 -0.84
N TYR A 144 13.19 5.51 -0.47
CA TYR A 144 13.02 4.31 0.34
C TYR A 144 12.70 4.65 1.80
N SER A 145 11.88 3.82 2.45
CA SER A 145 11.69 3.91 3.89
C SER A 145 12.97 3.52 4.66
N LEU A 146 13.05 3.95 5.92
CA LEU A 146 14.17 3.67 6.81
C LEU A 146 14.52 2.17 6.89
N GLU A 147 13.51 1.32 6.79
CA GLU A 147 13.66 -0.14 6.83
C GLU A 147 14.52 -0.69 5.69
N PHE A 148 14.53 -0.02 4.53
CA PHE A 148 15.28 -0.44 3.34
C PHE A 148 16.62 0.29 3.14
N VAL A 149 16.81 1.44 3.78
CA VAL A 149 18.05 2.22 3.70
C VAL A 149 18.90 2.05 4.94
N GLY A 150 18.27 1.82 6.09
CA GLY A 150 18.88 1.92 7.40
C GLY A 150 18.98 3.36 7.87
N GLY A 151 19.27 3.54 9.15
CA GLY A 151 19.41 4.85 9.75
C GLY A 151 18.66 4.96 11.08
N THR A 152 18.54 6.19 11.56
CA THR A 152 17.80 6.53 12.77
C THR A 152 16.66 7.46 12.42
N SER A 153 15.44 7.13 12.90
CA SER A 153 14.27 7.96 12.85
C SER A 153 13.97 8.47 14.25
N THR A 154 13.98 9.78 14.42
CA THR A 154 13.59 10.44 15.68
C THR A 154 12.32 11.20 15.44
N THR A 155 11.24 10.82 16.14
CA THR A 155 9.94 11.51 16.11
C THR A 155 9.76 12.23 17.43
N ALA A 156 9.32 13.48 17.39
CA ALA A 156 9.09 14.31 18.56
C ALA A 156 7.92 15.27 18.33
N ASP A 157 7.18 15.56 19.40
CA ASP A 157 6.12 16.57 19.40
C ASP A 157 6.73 17.95 19.65
N PHE A 158 6.61 18.85 18.68
CA PHE A 158 7.12 20.22 18.75
C PHE A 158 6.11 21.23 19.30
N GLY A 159 4.92 20.77 19.72
CA GLY A 159 3.88 21.62 20.32
C GLY A 159 3.22 22.60 19.35
N LYS A 160 3.60 22.61 18.07
CA LYS A 160 3.00 23.41 17.00
C LYS A 160 3.07 22.69 15.67
N ASP A 161 2.15 23.02 14.77
CA ASP A 161 2.16 22.50 13.42
C ASP A 161 3.33 23.09 12.63
N TYR A 162 4.23 22.24 12.20
CA TYR A 162 5.31 22.59 11.29
C TYR A 162 5.02 22.08 9.88
N THR A 163 5.24 22.91 8.89
CA THR A 163 5.34 22.46 7.51
C THR A 163 6.73 21.86 7.26
N ALA A 164 6.85 20.94 6.31
CA ALA A 164 8.15 20.36 5.95
C ALA A 164 9.19 21.43 5.58
N ALA A 165 8.76 22.51 4.91
CA ALA A 165 9.63 23.62 4.53
C ALA A 165 10.16 24.43 5.74
N GLU A 166 9.34 24.63 6.77
CA GLU A 166 9.76 25.30 8.01
C GLU A 166 10.74 24.43 8.80
N VAL A 167 10.50 23.13 8.90
CA VAL A 167 11.44 22.20 9.55
C VAL A 167 12.78 22.17 8.82
N GLU A 168 12.75 22.15 7.48
CA GLU A 168 13.95 22.13 6.64
C GLU A 168 14.77 23.44 6.80
N LYS A 169 14.11 24.55 7.06
CA LYS A 169 14.75 25.87 7.27
C LYS A 169 15.25 26.05 8.71
N ASP A 170 14.45 25.67 9.71
CA ASP A 170 14.67 26.06 11.10
C ASP A 170 15.38 24.97 11.90
N ILE A 171 15.04 23.69 11.66
CA ILE A 171 15.51 22.55 12.45
C ILE A 171 16.68 21.82 11.80
N VAL A 172 16.58 21.54 10.50
CA VAL A 172 17.59 20.76 9.77
C VAL A 172 19.00 21.34 9.86
N PRO A 173 19.22 22.67 9.80
CA PRO A 173 20.58 23.22 9.92
C PRO A 173 21.23 22.92 11.27
N SER A 174 20.49 23.01 12.36
CA SER A 174 20.97 22.74 13.72
C SER A 174 21.33 21.25 13.88
N VAL A 175 20.44 20.37 13.42
CA VAL A 175 20.64 18.91 13.44
C VAL A 175 21.82 18.49 12.54
N SER A 176 21.92 19.08 11.35
CA SER A 176 23.02 18.81 10.41
C SER A 176 24.37 19.23 10.98
N LYS A 177 24.41 20.35 11.68
CA LYS A 177 25.61 20.87 12.35
C LYS A 177 26.05 19.93 13.49
N LEU A 178 25.11 19.46 14.30
CA LEU A 178 25.38 18.52 15.39
C LEU A 178 25.93 17.19 14.86
N LEU A 179 25.30 16.64 13.82
CA LEU A 179 25.63 15.30 13.31
C LEU A 179 26.77 15.30 12.26
N GLY A 180 27.27 16.47 11.87
CA GLY A 180 28.28 16.61 10.83
C GLY A 180 27.83 16.08 9.46
N ASN A 181 26.51 15.98 9.22
CA ASN A 181 25.93 15.42 8.00
C ASN A 181 24.72 16.24 7.56
N SER A 182 24.68 16.61 6.30
CA SER A 182 23.57 17.38 5.68
C SER A 182 22.40 16.51 5.20
N ALA A 183 22.52 15.19 5.21
CA ALA A 183 21.48 14.28 4.73
C ALA A 183 20.42 13.98 5.82
N VAL A 184 19.71 15.01 6.26
CA VAL A 184 18.58 14.89 7.17
C VAL A 184 17.30 14.97 6.33
N GLN A 185 16.48 13.92 6.37
CA GLN A 185 15.15 13.93 5.74
C GLN A 185 14.09 14.22 6.79
N VAL A 186 13.11 15.03 6.41
CA VAL A 186 12.03 15.45 7.28
C VAL A 186 10.71 14.90 6.80
N THR A 187 9.86 14.48 7.73
CA THR A 187 8.47 14.14 7.46
C THR A 187 7.59 14.77 8.55
N THR A 188 6.57 15.51 8.15
CA THR A 188 5.55 16.09 9.03
C THR A 188 4.22 15.43 8.75
N VAL A 189 3.36 15.31 9.77
CA VAL A 189 2.00 14.79 9.63
C VAL A 189 1.03 15.97 9.74
N GLN A 190 0.22 16.20 8.72
CA GLN A 190 -0.78 17.28 8.76
C GLN A 190 -1.79 17.05 9.89
N GLY A 191 -1.98 18.06 10.75
CA GLY A 191 -2.87 17.98 11.89
C GLY A 191 -2.28 17.29 13.12
N SER A 192 -0.96 17.06 13.14
CA SER A 192 -0.18 16.61 14.28
C SER A 192 1.02 17.54 14.48
N HIS A 193 1.41 17.78 15.72
CA HIS A 193 2.63 18.52 16.05
C HIS A 193 3.90 17.65 15.90
N ASP A 194 3.75 16.40 15.49
CA ASP A 194 4.86 15.46 15.34
C ASP A 194 5.71 15.76 14.12
N VAL A 195 7.00 15.87 14.34
CA VAL A 195 8.01 15.95 13.30
C VAL A 195 8.92 14.73 13.39
N THR A 196 9.09 14.05 12.28
CA THR A 196 10.00 12.91 12.15
C THR A 196 11.24 13.31 11.40
N LEU A 197 12.40 13.19 12.06
CA LEU A 197 13.72 13.42 11.50
C LEU A 197 14.38 12.08 11.18
N LYS A 198 14.72 11.83 9.92
CA LYS A 198 15.44 10.63 9.48
C LYS A 198 16.89 11.01 9.17
N THR A 199 17.81 10.31 9.82
CA THR A 199 19.25 10.54 9.72
C THR A 199 19.98 9.24 9.41
N ARG A 200 21.31 9.30 9.20
CA ARG A 200 22.14 8.10 9.21
C ARG A 200 21.98 7.33 10.53
N THR A 201 22.51 6.12 10.61
CA THR A 201 22.55 5.40 11.88
C THR A 201 23.36 6.20 12.89
N LEU A 202 22.74 6.54 14.01
CA LEU A 202 23.33 7.30 15.12
C LEU A 202 23.81 6.33 16.22
N SER A 203 24.95 6.65 16.83
CA SER A 203 25.41 6.01 18.06
C SER A 203 24.50 6.37 19.23
N LEU A 204 24.71 5.73 20.38
CA LEU A 204 23.92 6.04 21.58
C LEU A 204 24.14 7.50 22.03
N ASP A 205 25.41 7.94 22.04
CA ASP A 205 25.77 9.30 22.43
C ASP A 205 25.18 10.34 21.48
N GLU A 206 25.27 10.13 20.16
CA GLU A 206 24.67 11.02 19.16
C GLU A 206 23.15 11.13 19.27
N ARG A 207 22.46 10.07 19.71
CA ARG A 207 21.00 10.13 19.97
C ARG A 207 20.69 10.96 21.21
N GLN A 208 21.50 10.84 22.25
CA GLN A 208 21.37 11.65 23.46
C GLN A 208 21.64 13.12 23.15
N ASP A 209 22.69 13.41 22.38
CA ASP A 209 23.00 14.78 21.95
C ASP A 209 21.88 15.38 21.08
N LEU A 210 21.28 14.57 20.19
CA LEU A 210 20.15 14.99 19.37
C LEU A 210 18.91 15.29 20.25
N ALA A 211 18.62 14.42 21.22
CA ALA A 211 17.50 14.65 22.15
C ALA A 211 17.72 15.93 22.97
N ALA A 212 18.92 16.12 23.53
CA ALA A 212 19.27 17.31 24.28
C ALA A 212 19.20 18.60 23.44
N LEU A 213 19.56 18.54 22.15
CA LEU A 213 19.41 19.67 21.24
C LEU A 213 17.94 20.00 21.00
N LEU A 214 17.09 18.98 20.78
CA LEU A 214 15.65 19.18 20.56
C LEU A 214 14.95 19.76 21.82
N GLU A 215 15.32 19.30 23.00
CA GLU A 215 14.82 19.86 24.25
C GLU A 215 15.24 21.32 24.43
N LYS A 216 16.53 21.60 24.29
CA LYS A 216 17.11 22.90 24.61
C LYS A 216 16.77 23.98 23.60
N ASP A 217 16.90 23.69 22.32
CA ASP A 217 16.81 24.70 21.25
C ASP A 217 15.38 24.83 20.70
N PHE A 218 14.57 23.76 20.81
CA PHE A 218 13.21 23.71 20.25
C PHE A 218 12.11 23.48 21.29
N ASN A 219 12.49 23.38 22.58
CA ASN A 219 11.58 23.20 23.71
C ASN A 219 10.65 21.99 23.57
N VAL A 220 11.19 20.91 23.00
CA VAL A 220 10.50 19.62 22.83
C VAL A 220 10.50 18.88 24.18
N ASP A 221 9.36 18.28 24.55
CA ASP A 221 9.31 17.44 25.75
C ASP A 221 10.07 16.11 25.53
N ALA A 222 11.06 15.83 26.36
CA ALA A 222 11.85 14.60 26.32
C ALA A 222 11.00 13.32 26.29
N SER A 223 9.85 13.36 26.97
CA SER A 223 8.94 12.21 27.02
C SER A 223 8.26 11.88 25.69
N THR A 224 8.24 12.83 24.76
CA THR A 224 7.66 12.67 23.43
C THR A 224 8.68 12.21 22.37
N ILE A 225 9.96 12.20 22.73
CA ILE A 225 11.04 11.83 21.78
C ILE A 225 11.12 10.31 21.63
N GLU A 226 10.63 9.81 20.51
CA GLU A 226 10.74 8.40 20.12
C GLU A 226 11.85 8.22 19.09
N THR A 227 12.80 7.34 19.39
CA THR A 227 13.90 7.04 18.48
C THR A 227 13.91 5.57 18.07
N GLN A 228 13.83 5.33 16.77
CA GLN A 228 13.96 4.00 16.16
C GLN A 228 15.22 3.97 15.30
N SER A 229 16.02 2.91 15.43
CA SER A 229 17.23 2.76 14.65
C SER A 229 17.31 1.39 14.00
N ILE A 230 17.61 1.37 12.71
CA ILE A 230 17.76 0.14 11.91
C ILE A 230 19.16 0.14 11.32
N SER A 231 19.90 -0.94 11.59
CA SER A 231 21.26 -1.06 11.06
C SER A 231 21.25 -1.24 9.53
N SER A 232 22.27 -0.75 8.86
CA SER A 232 22.42 -0.89 7.40
C SER A 232 22.49 -2.34 6.93
N THR A 233 23.03 -3.25 7.78
CA THR A 233 23.09 -4.68 7.50
C THR A 233 21.69 -5.29 7.41
N ILE A 234 20.83 -5.01 8.42
CA ILE A 234 19.44 -5.48 8.45
C ILE A 234 18.67 -4.93 7.27
N SER A 235 18.85 -3.66 6.95
CA SER A 235 18.18 -3.01 5.81
C SER A 235 18.60 -3.62 4.48
N GLY A 236 19.88 -3.95 4.30
CA GLY A 236 20.39 -4.63 3.12
C GLY A 236 19.77 -6.02 2.93
N GLU A 237 19.62 -6.79 4.01
CA GLU A 237 18.92 -8.08 3.98
C GLU A 237 17.44 -7.92 3.65
N MET A 238 16.76 -6.96 4.27
CA MET A 238 15.35 -6.67 4.00
C MET A 238 15.11 -6.31 2.53
N ARG A 239 15.95 -5.44 1.97
CA ARG A 239 15.88 -5.06 0.55
C ARG A 239 16.07 -6.25 -0.37
N THR A 240 17.08 -7.07 -0.11
CA THR A 240 17.38 -8.26 -0.91
C THR A 240 16.24 -9.27 -0.85
N ASN A 241 15.71 -9.51 0.34
CA ASN A 241 14.59 -10.43 0.54
C ASN A 241 13.30 -9.92 -0.10
N ALA A 242 13.02 -8.61 -0.06
CA ALA A 242 11.87 -8.01 -0.73
C ALA A 242 11.96 -8.19 -2.25
N VAL A 243 13.13 -7.95 -2.86
CA VAL A 243 13.33 -8.16 -4.32
C VAL A 243 13.15 -9.64 -4.68
N LYS A 244 13.77 -10.56 -3.92
CA LYS A 244 13.60 -12.01 -4.11
C LYS A 244 12.13 -12.41 -4.00
N ALA A 245 11.41 -11.89 -3.00
CA ALA A 245 9.99 -12.19 -2.80
C ALA A 245 9.14 -11.76 -3.99
N VAL A 246 9.38 -10.57 -4.56
CA VAL A 246 8.67 -10.09 -5.76
C VAL A 246 8.94 -11.01 -6.95
N ILE A 247 10.22 -11.34 -7.22
CA ILE A 247 10.59 -12.20 -8.34
C ILE A 247 9.94 -13.58 -8.20
N ILE A 248 10.05 -14.21 -7.03
CA ILE A 248 9.47 -15.52 -6.75
C ILE A 248 7.96 -15.48 -6.88
N SER A 249 7.30 -14.45 -6.33
CA SER A 249 5.85 -14.28 -6.48
C SER A 249 5.42 -14.19 -7.95
N CYS A 250 6.15 -13.43 -8.76
CA CYS A 250 5.86 -13.32 -10.21
C CYS A 250 6.01 -14.65 -10.96
N ILE A 251 6.91 -15.53 -10.52
CA ILE A 251 7.09 -16.86 -11.13
C ILE A 251 5.93 -17.80 -10.77
N PHE A 252 5.43 -17.71 -9.53
CA PHE A 252 4.35 -18.58 -9.05
C PHE A 252 2.93 -18.07 -9.41
N MET A 253 2.79 -16.83 -9.84
CA MET A 253 1.55 -16.27 -10.38
C MET A 253 1.29 -16.67 -11.82
#